data_0cf1a93d8986918cf2b39baeabbbb405
#
_entry.id   0cf1a93d8986918cf2b39baeabbbb405
#
_cell.length_a   1.000
_cell.length_b   1.000
_cell.length_c   1.000
_cell.angle_alpha   90.00
_cell.angle_beta   90.00
_cell.angle_gamma   90.00
#
_symmetry.space_group_name_H-M   'P 1'
#
loop_
_entity.id
_entity.type
_entity.pdbx_description
1 polymer ?
#
loop_
_entity_poly.entity_id
_entity_poly.type
_entity_poly.pdbx_seq_one_letter_code
_entity_poly.pdbx_strand_id
1 'polypeptide(L)'
;MFLSTYENKLDKKGRVSVPASFRSYLSNLGYNGVICYPSFNNQSIEAWPQDRVEKISNSIDTLNPFEEKRDFFATSILSESINLQFDSEGRISLTPKLLKHAKIKNSMVFVGQGKTFQIWEPTIFEKFKGTARKKANLNRASLKWENQLSK
;
A
#
# COMPACT_ATOMS: atom_id res chain seq x y z
N MET A 1 -7.65 4.09 10.86
CA MET A 1 -6.37 3.97 10.14
C MET A 1 -5.93 2.52 10.09
N PHE A 2 -4.95 2.23 9.25
CA PHE A 2 -4.42 0.88 9.13
C PHE A 2 -3.23 0.70 10.06
N LEU A 3 -3.34 -0.21 11.00
CA LEU A 3 -2.32 -0.52 12.01
C LEU A 3 -2.06 -2.01 12.05
N SER A 4 -0.92 -2.39 12.60
CA SER A 4 -0.52 -3.78 12.82
C SER A 4 -0.19 -4.55 11.54
N THR A 5 0.19 -5.79 11.72
CA THR A 5 0.48 -6.71 10.62
C THR A 5 -0.39 -7.96 10.78
N TYR A 6 -0.82 -8.51 9.64
CA TYR A 6 -1.64 -9.73 9.61
C TYR A 6 -1.16 -10.60 8.47
N GLU A 7 -0.99 -11.89 8.74
CA GLU A 7 -0.60 -12.84 7.70
C GLU A 7 -1.81 -13.67 7.27
N ASN A 8 -2.08 -13.72 5.97
CA ASN A 8 -3.17 -14.50 5.39
C ASN A 8 -2.67 -15.30 4.19
N LYS A 9 -3.37 -16.39 3.89
CA LYS A 9 -3.00 -17.29 2.79
C LYS A 9 -3.68 -16.91 1.50
N LEU A 10 -2.93 -17.04 0.40
CA LEU A 10 -3.44 -16.91 -0.96
C LEU A 10 -4.15 -18.21 -1.33
N ASP A 11 -5.36 -18.15 -1.87
CA ASP A 11 -6.03 -19.34 -2.37
C ASP A 11 -5.58 -19.66 -3.80
N LYS A 12 -6.06 -20.80 -4.32
CA LYS A 12 -5.66 -21.27 -5.66
C LYS A 12 -6.11 -20.37 -6.79
N LYS A 13 -7.11 -19.51 -6.54
CA LYS A 13 -7.66 -18.58 -7.53
C LYS A 13 -7.05 -17.17 -7.42
N GLY A 14 -6.02 -17.00 -6.60
CA GLY A 14 -5.37 -15.71 -6.43
C GLY A 14 -6.11 -14.75 -5.49
N ARG A 15 -7.03 -15.25 -4.67
CA ARG A 15 -7.79 -14.45 -3.72
C ARG A 15 -7.17 -14.55 -2.33
N VAL A 16 -7.33 -13.48 -1.57
CA VAL A 16 -6.86 -13.40 -0.18
C VAL A 16 -7.84 -12.57 0.64
N SER A 17 -8.09 -13.02 1.88
CA SER A 17 -8.92 -12.25 2.82
C SER A 17 -8.15 -11.02 3.28
N VAL A 18 -8.76 -9.85 3.20
CA VAL A 18 -8.22 -8.62 3.77
C VAL A 18 -8.57 -8.59 5.25
N PRO A 19 -7.66 -8.18 6.15
CA PRO A 19 -7.96 -8.13 7.57
C PRO A 19 -9.25 -7.36 7.86
N ALA A 20 -10.05 -7.87 8.80
CA ALA A 20 -11.36 -7.30 9.11
C ALA A 20 -11.28 -5.83 9.53
N SER A 21 -10.25 -5.46 10.32
CA SER A 21 -10.05 -4.07 10.75
C SER A 21 -9.74 -3.16 9.56
N PHE A 22 -9.03 -3.65 8.55
CA PHE A 22 -8.73 -2.88 7.34
C PHE A 22 -10.00 -2.69 6.50
N ARG A 23 -10.81 -3.75 6.36
CA ARG A 23 -12.09 -3.65 5.65
C ARG A 23 -13.06 -2.68 6.36
N SER A 24 -13.10 -2.71 7.70
CA SER A 24 -13.93 -1.79 8.47
C SER A 24 -13.53 -0.35 8.24
N TYR A 25 -12.24 -0.05 8.26
CA TYR A 25 -11.75 1.31 8.01
C TYR A 25 -12.17 1.79 6.60
N LEU A 26 -11.99 0.94 5.59
CA LEU A 26 -12.39 1.27 4.21
C LEU A 26 -13.90 1.46 4.10
N SER A 27 -14.68 0.59 4.74
CA SER A 27 -16.15 0.69 4.73
C SER A 27 -16.63 1.98 5.39
N ASN A 28 -16.01 2.40 6.47
CA ASN A 28 -16.33 3.66 7.16
C ASN A 28 -16.03 4.88 6.27
N LEU A 29 -15.10 4.75 5.34
CA LEU A 29 -14.82 5.78 4.33
C LEU A 29 -15.76 5.70 3.13
N GLY A 30 -16.62 4.69 3.07
CA GLY A 30 -17.56 4.47 1.98
C GLY A 30 -17.03 3.64 0.83
N TYR A 31 -15.92 2.92 1.03
CA TYR A 31 -15.28 2.11 -0.02
C TYR A 31 -15.51 0.62 0.17
N ASN A 32 -15.78 -0.08 -0.92
CA ASN A 32 -15.93 -1.53 -0.95
C ASN A 32 -14.75 -2.21 -1.67
N GLY A 33 -13.58 -1.67 -1.48
CA GLY A 33 -12.37 -2.16 -2.14
C GLY A 33 -11.20 -1.27 -1.83
N VAL A 34 -10.11 -1.53 -2.51
CA VAL A 34 -8.85 -0.79 -2.32
C VAL A 34 -8.12 -0.70 -3.66
N ILE A 35 -7.38 0.37 -3.87
CA ILE A 35 -6.57 0.57 -5.07
C ILE A 35 -5.16 0.09 -4.78
N CYS A 36 -4.66 -0.83 -5.61
CA CYS A 36 -3.34 -1.43 -5.45
C CYS A 36 -2.44 -1.11 -6.63
N TYR A 37 -1.16 -0.91 -6.36
CA TYR A 37 -0.15 -0.80 -7.40
C TYR A 37 1.18 -1.38 -6.90
N PRO A 38 2.06 -1.83 -7.82
CA PRO A 38 3.37 -2.34 -7.42
C PRO A 38 4.24 -1.19 -6.95
N SER A 39 4.79 -1.28 -5.73
CA SER A 39 5.67 -0.25 -5.21
C SER A 39 6.91 -0.10 -6.11
N PHE A 40 7.30 1.13 -6.42
CA PHE A 40 8.57 1.37 -7.12
C PHE A 40 9.75 1.49 -6.17
N ASN A 41 9.50 1.53 -4.86
CA ASN A 41 10.54 1.60 -3.83
C ASN A 41 10.94 0.22 -3.29
N ASN A 42 9.98 -0.71 -3.27
CA ASN A 42 10.14 -1.99 -2.60
C ASN A 42 9.52 -3.12 -3.43
N GLN A 43 9.83 -4.37 -3.07
CA GLN A 43 9.17 -5.54 -3.65
C GLN A 43 7.86 -5.82 -2.90
N SER A 44 6.99 -4.83 -2.84
CA SER A 44 5.71 -4.91 -2.15
C SER A 44 4.60 -4.34 -3.02
N ILE A 45 3.37 -4.55 -2.57
CA ILE A 45 2.18 -3.98 -3.19
C ILE A 45 1.71 -2.85 -2.28
N GLU A 46 1.52 -1.67 -2.86
CA GLU A 46 0.88 -0.56 -2.17
C GLU A 46 -0.64 -0.69 -2.29
N ALA A 47 -1.35 -0.47 -1.20
CA ALA A 47 -2.80 -0.55 -1.15
C ALA A 47 -3.36 0.71 -0.51
N TRP A 48 -4.06 1.51 -1.31
CA TRP A 48 -4.47 2.86 -0.95
C TRP A 48 -5.98 3.03 -1.09
N PRO A 49 -6.64 3.66 -0.11
CA PRO A 49 -8.04 4.12 -0.31
C PRO A 49 -8.11 5.12 -1.46
N GLN A 50 -9.27 5.23 -2.08
CA GLN A 50 -9.47 6.11 -3.23
C GLN A 50 -9.09 7.57 -2.94
N ASP A 51 -9.44 8.09 -1.77
CA ASP A 51 -9.11 9.47 -1.41
C ASP A 51 -7.62 9.74 -1.37
N ARG A 52 -6.81 8.74 -0.99
CA ARG A 52 -5.35 8.87 -1.00
C ARG A 52 -4.79 8.86 -2.42
N VAL A 53 -5.36 8.07 -3.30
CA VAL A 53 -4.98 8.07 -4.72
C VAL A 53 -5.32 9.42 -5.35
N GLU A 54 -6.46 9.99 -5.01
CA GLU A 54 -6.84 11.33 -5.47
C GLU A 54 -5.85 12.38 -5.00
N LYS A 55 -5.39 12.30 -3.75
CA LYS A 55 -4.38 13.22 -3.21
C LYS A 55 -3.06 13.15 -3.96
N ILE A 56 -2.55 11.95 -4.24
CA ILE A 56 -1.31 11.82 -5.00
C ILE A 56 -1.49 12.27 -6.45
N SER A 57 -2.64 12.01 -7.05
CA SER A 57 -2.96 12.50 -8.39
C SER A 57 -2.93 14.02 -8.43
N ASN A 58 -3.55 14.68 -7.45
CA ASN A 58 -3.52 16.13 -7.34
C ASN A 58 -2.10 16.67 -7.15
N SER A 59 -1.29 15.96 -6.36
CA SER A 59 0.12 16.35 -6.16
C SER A 59 0.92 16.25 -7.46
N ILE A 60 0.70 15.19 -8.24
CA ILE A 60 1.35 15.01 -9.55
C ILE A 60 0.94 16.14 -10.49
N ASP A 61 -0.32 16.58 -10.45
CA ASP A 61 -0.82 17.65 -11.28
C ASP A 61 -0.21 19.03 -10.95
N THR A 62 0.42 19.19 -9.78
CA THR A 62 1.15 20.43 -9.45
C THR A 62 2.49 20.52 -10.18
N LEU A 63 2.99 19.44 -10.72
CA LEU A 63 4.24 19.42 -11.47
C LEU A 63 4.04 20.03 -12.86
N ASN A 64 5.10 20.62 -13.40
CA ASN A 64 5.07 21.15 -14.75
C ASN A 64 4.72 20.02 -15.74
N PRO A 65 3.65 20.16 -16.57
CA PRO A 65 3.22 19.09 -17.46
C PRO A 65 4.25 18.72 -18.55
N PHE A 66 5.26 19.54 -18.76
CA PHE A 66 6.32 19.28 -19.73
C PHE A 66 7.59 18.69 -19.11
N GLU A 67 7.62 18.49 -17.78
CA GLU A 67 8.75 17.84 -17.10
C GLU A 67 8.58 16.32 -17.10
N GLU A 68 9.68 15.61 -17.36
CA GLU A 68 9.69 14.14 -17.40
C GLU A 68 9.27 13.50 -16.07
N LYS A 69 9.63 14.10 -14.94
CA LYS A 69 9.29 13.53 -13.63
C LYS A 69 7.80 13.42 -13.39
N ARG A 70 6.97 14.29 -14.01
CA ARG A 70 5.52 14.14 -13.95
C ARG A 70 5.09 12.81 -14.57
N ASP A 71 5.63 12.50 -15.74
CA ASP A 71 5.34 11.24 -16.44
C ASP A 71 5.86 10.04 -15.64
N PHE A 72 7.01 10.17 -14.99
CA PHE A 72 7.57 9.09 -14.18
C PHE A 72 6.66 8.74 -13.01
N PHE A 73 6.15 9.73 -12.28
CA PHE A 73 5.22 9.51 -11.17
C PHE A 73 3.86 9.00 -11.65
N ALA A 74 3.30 9.64 -12.67
CA ALA A 74 2.01 9.23 -13.21
C ALA A 74 2.04 7.80 -13.73
N THR A 75 3.11 7.41 -14.41
CA THR A 75 3.27 6.07 -14.96
C THR A 75 3.52 5.04 -13.85
N SER A 76 4.38 5.34 -12.90
CA SER A 76 4.74 4.39 -11.84
C SER A 76 3.61 4.16 -10.84
N ILE A 77 2.73 5.13 -10.64
CA ILE A 77 1.65 5.05 -9.66
C ILE A 77 0.29 4.90 -10.34
N LEU A 78 -0.12 5.91 -11.13
CA LEU A 78 -1.49 5.96 -11.65
C LEU A 78 -1.73 4.92 -12.74
N SER A 79 -0.82 4.78 -13.70
CA SER A 79 -0.99 3.81 -14.78
C SER A 79 -0.89 2.36 -14.32
N GLU A 80 -0.24 2.11 -13.19
CA GLU A 80 -0.07 0.79 -12.61
C GLU A 80 -1.16 0.45 -11.56
N SER A 81 -2.00 1.41 -11.22
CA SER A 81 -3.04 1.23 -10.20
C SER A 81 -4.22 0.44 -10.73
N ILE A 82 -4.74 -0.46 -9.90
CA ILE A 82 -5.92 -1.25 -10.19
C ILE A 82 -6.86 -1.21 -8.99
N ASN A 83 -8.15 -1.00 -9.25
CA ASN A 83 -9.18 -1.01 -8.21
C ASN A 83 -9.64 -2.45 -7.97
N LEU A 84 -9.36 -2.97 -6.77
CA LEU A 84 -9.73 -4.33 -6.37
C LEU A 84 -10.92 -4.27 -5.44
N GLN A 85 -12.06 -4.80 -5.90
CA GLN A 85 -13.30 -4.83 -5.14
C GLN A 85 -13.30 -6.03 -4.20
N PHE A 86 -13.89 -5.86 -3.01
CA PHE A 86 -14.13 -6.98 -2.09
C PHE A 86 -15.24 -7.88 -2.64
N ASP A 87 -15.04 -9.19 -2.54
CA ASP A 87 -16.13 -10.13 -2.77
C ASP A 87 -17.00 -10.23 -1.50
N SER A 88 -18.05 -11.08 -1.54
CA SER A 88 -18.98 -11.23 -0.43
C SER A 88 -18.33 -11.73 0.87
N GLU A 89 -17.14 -12.32 0.78
CA GLU A 89 -16.39 -12.83 1.92
C GLU A 89 -15.23 -11.93 2.35
N GLY A 90 -15.13 -10.74 1.80
CA GLY A 90 -14.09 -9.77 2.15
C GLY A 90 -12.73 -10.09 1.57
N ARG A 91 -12.69 -10.82 0.45
CA ARG A 91 -11.45 -11.15 -0.26
C ARG A 91 -11.25 -10.22 -1.43
N ILE A 92 -9.99 -10.01 -1.79
CA ILE A 92 -9.60 -9.37 -3.05
C ILE A 92 -8.87 -10.38 -3.92
N SER A 93 -8.96 -10.20 -5.24
CA SER A 93 -8.25 -11.02 -6.22
C SER A 93 -7.00 -10.25 -6.67
N LEU A 94 -5.84 -10.73 -6.27
CA LEU A 94 -4.58 -10.14 -6.68
C LEU A 94 -4.22 -10.61 -8.09
N THR A 95 -3.82 -9.67 -8.94
CA THR A 95 -3.44 -10.00 -10.31
C THR A 95 -2.10 -10.74 -10.34
N PRO A 96 -1.85 -11.57 -11.36
CA PRO A 96 -0.55 -12.22 -11.52
C PRO A 96 0.61 -11.23 -11.54
N LYS A 97 0.41 -10.05 -12.12
CA LYS A 97 1.42 -8.99 -12.18
C LYS A 97 1.82 -8.51 -10.78
N LEU A 98 0.84 -8.28 -9.91
CA LEU A 98 1.09 -7.84 -8.53
C LEU A 98 1.78 -8.96 -7.72
N LEU A 99 1.29 -10.18 -7.84
CA LEU A 99 1.89 -11.34 -7.14
C LEU A 99 3.34 -11.55 -7.55
N LYS A 100 3.63 -11.44 -8.85
CA LYS A 100 4.98 -11.61 -9.38
C LYS A 100 5.91 -10.51 -8.87
N HIS A 101 5.46 -9.26 -8.89
CA HIS A 101 6.24 -8.13 -8.40
C HIS A 101 6.66 -8.32 -6.94
N ALA A 102 5.74 -8.74 -6.10
CA ALA A 102 5.97 -8.94 -4.67
C ALA A 102 6.55 -10.33 -4.34
N LYS A 103 6.70 -11.19 -5.33
CA LYS A 103 7.19 -12.59 -5.17
C LYS A 103 6.32 -13.40 -4.21
N ILE A 104 5.02 -13.14 -4.21
CA ILE A 104 4.07 -13.86 -3.35
C ILE A 104 3.63 -15.14 -4.04
N LYS A 105 3.70 -16.24 -3.31
CA LYS A 105 3.30 -17.57 -3.80
C LYS A 105 2.22 -18.23 -2.95
N ASN A 106 2.37 -18.24 -1.63
CA ASN A 106 1.50 -19.00 -0.72
C ASN A 106 0.77 -18.14 0.31
N SER A 107 1.48 -17.20 0.91
CA SER A 107 0.93 -16.33 1.94
C SER A 107 1.51 -14.94 1.81
N MET A 108 0.89 -13.99 2.49
CA MET A 108 1.31 -12.60 2.44
C MET A 108 1.05 -11.91 3.78
N VAL A 109 1.79 -10.85 4.04
CA VAL A 109 1.61 -10.02 5.23
C VAL A 109 0.99 -8.69 4.82
N PHE A 110 -0.12 -8.36 5.46
CA PHE A 110 -0.76 -7.04 5.37
C PHE A 110 -0.13 -6.15 6.42
N VAL A 111 0.43 -5.03 6.01
CA VAL A 111 1.24 -4.15 6.86
C VAL A 111 0.60 -2.77 6.92
N GLY A 112 0.05 -2.40 8.08
CA GLY A 112 -0.57 -1.09 8.26
C GLY A 112 0.46 0.03 8.21
N GLN A 113 0.12 1.10 7.48
CA GLN A 113 0.98 2.27 7.28
C GLN A 113 0.24 3.57 7.60
N GLY A 114 -0.78 3.52 8.45
CA GLY A 114 -1.59 4.68 8.79
C GLY A 114 -2.75 4.90 7.84
N LYS A 115 -2.59 5.75 6.85
CA LYS A 115 -3.66 6.03 5.86
C LYS A 115 -3.67 5.07 4.68
N THR A 116 -2.66 4.21 4.57
CA THR A 116 -2.50 3.20 3.53
C THR A 116 -2.02 1.90 4.17
N PHE A 117 -1.96 0.83 3.40
CA PHE A 117 -1.28 -0.39 3.85
C PHE A 117 -0.47 -0.99 2.70
N GLN A 118 0.37 -1.95 3.04
CA GLN A 118 1.21 -2.66 2.08
C GLN A 118 0.95 -4.15 2.19
N ILE A 119 1.25 -4.87 1.11
CA ILE A 119 1.18 -6.32 1.08
C ILE A 119 2.56 -6.84 0.68
N TRP A 120 3.11 -7.73 1.49
CA TRP A 120 4.47 -8.25 1.34
C TRP A 120 4.48 -9.77 1.36
N GLU A 121 5.49 -10.35 0.71
CA GLU A 121 5.87 -11.74 0.95
C GLU A 121 6.48 -11.82 2.36
N PRO A 122 6.11 -12.85 3.19
CA PRO A 122 6.50 -12.84 4.61
C PRO A 122 8.01 -12.78 4.89
N THR A 123 8.83 -13.55 4.16
CA THR A 123 10.27 -13.59 4.38
C THR A 123 10.94 -12.27 3.97
N ILE A 124 10.50 -11.69 2.85
CA ILE A 124 11.01 -10.40 2.37
C ILE A 124 10.63 -9.30 3.36
N PHE A 125 9.42 -9.36 3.92
CA PHE A 125 8.98 -8.38 4.91
C PHE A 125 9.83 -8.43 6.18
N GLU A 126 10.16 -9.62 6.69
CA GLU A 126 10.97 -9.75 7.89
C GLU A 126 12.35 -9.10 7.71
N LYS A 127 12.95 -9.26 6.54
CA LYS A 127 14.21 -8.60 6.20
C LYS A 127 14.06 -7.08 6.17
N PHE A 128 13.03 -6.61 5.48
CA PHE A 128 12.75 -5.17 5.39
C PHE A 128 12.49 -4.57 6.75
N LYS A 129 11.73 -5.25 7.60
CA LYS A 129 11.40 -4.81 8.96
C LYS A 129 12.65 -4.55 9.79
N GLY A 130 13.63 -5.46 9.72
CA GLY A 130 14.91 -5.30 10.42
C GLY A 130 15.67 -4.06 9.96
N THR A 131 15.75 -3.87 8.64
CA THR A 131 16.40 -2.69 8.03
C THR A 131 15.63 -1.41 8.39
N ALA A 132 14.32 -1.44 8.32
CA ALA A 132 13.47 -0.29 8.62
C ALA A 132 13.65 0.19 10.06
N ARG A 133 13.74 -0.74 11.01
CA ARG A 133 13.95 -0.41 12.42
C ARG A 133 15.29 0.30 12.65
N LYS A 134 16.36 -0.19 12.02
CA LYS A 134 17.68 0.44 12.11
C LYS A 134 17.69 1.84 11.51
N LYS A 135 17.11 2.01 10.33
CA LYS A 135 17.05 3.30 9.64
C LYS A 135 16.15 4.29 10.38
N ALA A 136 15.05 3.82 10.95
CA ALA A 136 14.17 4.66 11.76
C ALA A 136 14.92 5.23 12.97
N ASN A 137 15.70 4.40 13.65
CA ASN A 137 16.50 4.84 14.79
C ASN A 137 17.53 5.92 14.39
N LEU A 138 18.14 5.79 13.21
CA LEU A 138 19.09 6.77 12.70
C LEU A 138 18.44 8.09 12.27
N ASN A 139 17.17 8.04 11.89
CA ASN A 139 16.46 9.17 11.30
C ASN A 139 15.34 9.73 12.19
N ARG A 140 15.29 9.35 13.47
CA ARG A 140 14.19 9.76 14.35
C ARG A 140 14.04 11.27 14.51
N ALA A 141 15.11 12.04 14.33
CA ALA A 141 15.06 13.50 14.38
C ALA A 141 14.27 14.11 13.23
N SER A 142 13.99 13.34 12.17
CA SER A 142 13.18 13.79 11.04
C SER A 142 11.70 13.88 11.39
N LEU A 143 11.25 13.20 12.46
CA LEU A 143 9.86 13.26 12.89
C LEU A 143 9.57 14.57 13.59
N LYS A 144 8.45 15.18 13.20
CA LYS A 144 7.96 16.42 13.81
C LYS A 144 6.65 16.11 14.54
N TRP A 145 6.61 16.52 15.81
CA TRP A 145 5.41 16.36 16.61
C TRP A 145 4.48 17.56 16.39
N GLU A 146 3.20 17.39 16.68
CA GLU A 146 2.18 18.40 16.41
C GLU A 146 2.53 19.79 16.93
N ASN A 147 3.05 19.90 18.14
CA ASN A 147 3.48 21.18 18.74
C ASN A 147 4.67 21.81 18.01
N GLN A 148 5.45 21.05 17.26
CA GLN A 148 6.53 21.57 16.41
C GLN A 148 6.01 22.03 15.05
N LEU A 149 4.93 21.39 14.58
CA LEU A 149 4.30 21.73 13.30
C LEU A 149 3.52 23.04 13.35
N SER A 150 3.07 23.45 14.54
CA SER A 150 2.31 24.68 14.75
C SER A 150 3.20 25.94 14.80
N LYS A 151 4.49 25.79 14.74
CA LYS A 151 5.44 26.88 14.68
C LYS A 151 5.84 27.18 13.24
#